data_40814d53ebfb4f8771dce47540bc43f9
#
_entry.id   40814d53ebfb4f8771dce47540bc43f9
#
_cell.length_a   1.000
_cell.length_b   1.000
_cell.length_c   1.000
_cell.angle_alpha   90.00
_cell.angle_beta   90.00
_cell.angle_gamma   90.00
#
_symmetry.space_group_name_H-M   'P 1'
#
loop_
_entity.id
_entity.type
_entity.pdbx_description
1 polymer ?
#
loop_
_entity_poly.entity_id
_entity_poly.type
_entity_poly.pdbx_seq_one_letter_code
_entity_poly.pdbx_strand_id
1 'polypeptide(L)'
;MDLIEAEDTKKKWHEYTEELYKKDAHDPDNYNGVITHPEPDILKCKVKWAFGSITMNKASGGDGIPVELFQIVKDYAVEVLHSVCQQIWKTQQWPQDWKISVFIPIPKKGNVIECSNYRTIALISHASKVMLKILQARLQQYVNCELPDVQVGFRKGRGTRDQIANICWIIEKARELQKNIYFYFIGYAKALPLWITINCGKF
;
A
#
# COMPACT_ATOMS: atom_id res chain seq x y z
N MET A 1 -27.35 13.37 14.42
CA MET A 1 -27.19 12.20 13.53
C MET A 1 -27.88 11.04 14.22
N ASP A 2 -29.02 10.64 13.72
CA ASP A 2 -29.80 9.57 14.34
C ASP A 2 -29.09 8.23 14.16
N LEU A 3 -29.26 7.30 15.12
CA LEU A 3 -28.64 5.98 15.08
C LEU A 3 -28.99 5.21 13.80
N ILE A 4 -30.19 5.42 13.26
CA ILE A 4 -30.66 4.83 12.00
C ILE A 4 -29.88 5.37 10.80
N GLU A 5 -29.63 6.69 10.72
CA GLU A 5 -28.79 7.28 9.67
C GLU A 5 -27.33 6.77 9.71
N ALA A 6 -26.79 6.50 10.91
CA ALA A 6 -25.44 5.98 11.07
C ALA A 6 -25.33 4.53 10.56
N GLU A 7 -26.33 3.69 10.82
CA GLU A 7 -26.36 2.30 10.34
C GLU A 7 -26.53 2.22 8.81
N ASP A 8 -27.43 3.02 8.25
CA ASP A 8 -27.61 3.09 6.79
C ASP A 8 -26.36 3.59 6.08
N THR A 9 -25.70 4.59 6.66
CA THR A 9 -24.40 5.08 6.15
C THR A 9 -23.34 4.00 6.19
N LYS A 10 -23.22 3.25 7.29
CA LYS A 10 -22.29 2.15 7.44
C LYS A 10 -22.55 1.03 6.44
N LYS A 11 -23.82 0.65 6.25
CA LYS A 11 -24.23 -0.34 5.27
C LYS A 11 -23.87 0.08 3.84
N LYS A 12 -24.13 1.33 3.47
CA LYS A 12 -23.78 1.89 2.16
C LYS A 12 -22.26 1.88 1.90
N TRP A 13 -21.46 2.18 2.92
CA TRP A 13 -20.01 2.07 2.84
C TRP A 13 -19.53 0.63 2.71
N HIS A 14 -20.17 -0.30 3.40
CA HIS A 14 -19.85 -1.72 3.32
C HIS A 14 -20.12 -2.24 1.90
N GLU A 15 -21.31 -2.00 1.36
CA GLU A 15 -21.68 -2.38 -0.01
C GLU A 15 -20.73 -1.79 -1.05
N TYR A 16 -20.39 -0.51 -0.92
CA TYR A 16 -19.45 0.16 -1.82
C TYR A 16 -18.04 -0.43 -1.77
N THR A 17 -17.53 -0.71 -0.58
CA THR A 17 -16.19 -1.32 -0.44
C THR A 17 -16.18 -2.76 -0.93
N GLU A 18 -17.21 -3.55 -0.65
CA GLU A 18 -17.34 -4.91 -1.20
C GLU A 18 -17.36 -4.89 -2.72
N GLU A 19 -18.15 -4.04 -3.34
CA GLU A 19 -18.19 -3.92 -4.80
C GLU A 19 -16.85 -3.48 -5.38
N LEU A 20 -16.16 -2.55 -4.70
CA LEU A 20 -14.87 -2.03 -5.13
C LEU A 20 -13.77 -3.10 -5.14
N TYR A 21 -13.79 -4.01 -4.15
CA TYR A 21 -12.72 -5.00 -3.96
C TYR A 21 -13.09 -6.41 -4.46
N LYS A 22 -14.37 -6.70 -4.74
CA LYS A 22 -14.79 -8.01 -5.30
C LYS A 22 -14.58 -8.14 -6.81
N LYS A 23 -14.45 -7.04 -7.52
CA LYS A 23 -14.60 -7.02 -8.99
C LYS A 23 -13.53 -7.75 -9.78
N ASP A 24 -12.36 -8.07 -9.20
CA ASP A 24 -11.26 -8.69 -9.94
C ASP A 24 -10.42 -9.64 -9.09
N ALA A 25 -11.04 -10.48 -8.29
CA ALA A 25 -10.33 -11.61 -7.67
C ALA A 25 -9.97 -12.62 -8.78
N HIS A 26 -8.97 -12.29 -9.59
CA HIS A 26 -8.27 -13.29 -10.39
C HIS A 26 -7.68 -14.32 -9.43
N ASP A 27 -8.00 -15.57 -9.65
CA ASP A 27 -7.50 -16.70 -8.87
C ASP A 27 -5.96 -16.65 -8.85
N PRO A 28 -5.32 -16.37 -7.72
CA PRO A 28 -3.86 -16.30 -7.63
C PRO A 28 -3.20 -17.69 -7.78
N ASP A 29 -3.99 -18.77 -7.84
CA ASP A 29 -3.49 -20.15 -7.90
C ASP A 29 -2.86 -20.52 -9.26
N ASN A 30 -2.91 -19.64 -10.25
CA ASN A 30 -2.41 -19.92 -11.61
C ASN A 30 -0.96 -19.42 -11.85
N TYR A 31 -0.19 -19.09 -10.80
CA TYR A 31 1.23 -18.77 -10.97
C TYR A 31 2.10 -20.02 -10.81
N ASN A 32 2.41 -20.65 -11.94
CA ASN A 32 3.35 -21.79 -12.04
C ASN A 32 4.84 -21.36 -12.06
N GLY A 33 5.17 -20.23 -11.44
CA GLY A 33 6.54 -19.78 -11.34
C GLY A 33 7.36 -20.70 -10.44
N VAL A 34 8.37 -21.37 -11.00
CA VAL A 34 9.35 -22.15 -10.24
C VAL A 34 10.20 -21.16 -9.44
N ILE A 35 10.08 -21.17 -8.11
CA ILE A 35 10.98 -20.44 -7.22
C ILE A 35 12.33 -21.13 -7.28
N THR A 36 13.25 -20.58 -8.06
CA THR A 36 14.59 -21.16 -8.28
C THR A 36 15.56 -20.90 -7.12
N HIS A 37 15.30 -19.87 -6.31
CA HIS A 37 16.12 -19.53 -5.13
C HIS A 37 15.22 -19.12 -3.96
N PRO A 38 15.21 -19.88 -2.85
CA PRO A 38 14.49 -19.47 -1.66
C PRO A 38 15.15 -18.20 -1.07
N GLU A 39 14.31 -17.18 -0.87
CA GLU A 39 14.73 -15.97 -0.16
C GLU A 39 15.19 -16.29 1.26
N PRO A 40 16.23 -15.62 1.79
CA PRO A 40 16.75 -15.90 3.10
C PRO A 40 15.74 -15.61 4.23
N ASP A 41 15.91 -16.30 5.34
CA ASP A 41 15.10 -16.13 6.54
C ASP A 41 15.05 -14.67 7.02
N ILE A 42 13.99 -14.32 7.74
CA ILE A 42 13.85 -12.99 8.33
C ILE A 42 14.76 -12.89 9.56
N LEU A 43 15.75 -12.01 9.50
CA LEU A 43 16.68 -11.78 10.59
C LEU A 43 16.09 -10.81 11.63
N LYS A 44 16.39 -11.04 12.90
CA LYS A 44 15.98 -10.18 14.02
C LYS A 44 16.43 -8.72 13.84
N CYS A 45 17.60 -8.46 13.28
CA CYS A 45 18.06 -7.10 12.99
C CYS A 45 17.18 -6.38 11.96
N LYS A 46 16.60 -7.10 11.00
CA LYS A 46 15.63 -6.53 10.04
C LYS A 46 14.31 -6.19 10.70
N VAL A 47 13.83 -7.03 11.62
CA VAL A 47 12.64 -6.73 12.44
C VAL A 47 12.88 -5.49 13.31
N LYS A 48 14.03 -5.42 13.99
CA LYS A 48 14.41 -4.25 14.81
C LYS A 48 14.49 -2.97 13.97
N TRP A 49 15.06 -3.04 12.79
CA TRP A 49 15.12 -1.91 11.85
C TRP A 49 13.71 -1.49 11.39
N ALA A 50 12.88 -2.44 10.94
CA ALA A 50 11.52 -2.16 10.49
C ALA A 50 10.67 -1.57 11.62
N PHE A 51 10.75 -2.14 12.80
CA PHE A 51 10.09 -1.65 14.01
C PHE A 51 10.50 -0.20 14.35
N GLY A 52 11.80 0.11 14.33
CA GLY A 52 12.30 1.46 14.57
C GLY A 52 11.89 2.49 13.50
N SER A 53 11.44 2.05 12.33
CA SER A 53 10.96 2.92 11.25
C SER A 53 9.47 3.32 11.38
N ILE A 54 8.74 2.72 12.33
CA ILE A 54 7.32 3.06 12.54
C ILE A 54 7.24 4.40 13.27
N THR A 55 6.51 5.33 12.68
CA THR A 55 6.34 6.68 13.24
C THR A 55 5.30 6.67 14.37
N MET A 56 5.59 7.42 15.43
CA MET A 56 4.70 7.67 16.56
C MET A 56 3.46 8.48 16.16
N ASN A 57 2.47 8.51 17.05
CA ASN A 57 1.22 9.31 16.90
C ASN A 57 0.44 8.95 15.62
N LYS A 58 0.39 7.67 15.28
CA LYS A 58 -0.40 7.14 14.17
C LYS A 58 -1.57 6.33 14.70
N ALA A 59 -2.71 6.44 14.03
CA ALA A 59 -3.89 5.66 14.35
C ALA A 59 -3.59 4.16 14.31
N SER A 60 -4.10 3.43 15.30
CA SER A 60 -4.04 1.97 15.36
C SER A 60 -4.87 1.32 14.26
N GLY A 61 -4.57 0.07 13.96
CA GLY A 61 -5.40 -0.78 13.11
C GLY A 61 -6.63 -1.31 13.83
N GLY A 62 -7.24 -2.37 13.28
CA GLY A 62 -8.40 -3.02 13.85
C GLY A 62 -8.15 -3.69 15.22
N ASP A 63 -6.88 -3.93 15.56
CA ASP A 63 -6.44 -4.45 16.87
C ASP A 63 -6.49 -3.41 18.00
N GLY A 64 -6.67 -2.12 17.67
CA GLY A 64 -6.69 -1.03 18.64
C GLY A 64 -5.36 -0.78 19.35
N ILE A 65 -4.26 -1.45 18.97
CA ILE A 65 -2.97 -1.34 19.66
C ILE A 65 -2.19 -0.13 19.13
N PRO A 66 -1.97 0.90 19.96
CA PRO A 66 -1.19 2.07 19.55
C PRO A 66 0.32 1.72 19.47
N VAL A 67 1.04 2.41 18.60
CA VAL A 67 2.49 2.19 18.41
C VAL A 67 3.29 2.50 19.69
N GLU A 68 2.79 3.40 20.52
CA GLU A 68 3.38 3.79 21.79
C GLU A 68 3.52 2.60 22.76
N LEU A 69 2.54 1.70 22.76
CA LEU A 69 2.59 0.49 23.58
C LEU A 69 3.76 -0.43 23.18
N PHE A 70 4.01 -0.56 21.89
CA PHE A 70 5.17 -1.31 21.39
C PHE A 70 6.51 -0.69 21.83
N GLN A 71 6.57 0.64 21.96
CA GLN A 71 7.80 1.32 22.40
C GLN A 71 8.10 1.07 23.89
N ILE A 72 7.08 0.87 24.73
CA ILE A 72 7.24 0.56 26.15
C ILE A 72 7.90 -0.81 26.32
N VAL A 73 7.48 -1.80 25.54
CA VAL A 73 7.98 -3.20 25.61
C VAL A 73 9.06 -3.51 24.57
N LYS A 74 9.77 -2.53 24.14
CA LYS A 74 10.66 -2.43 22.99
C LYS A 74 11.41 -3.72 22.59
N ASP A 75 12.23 -4.27 23.47
CA ASP A 75 13.04 -5.44 23.13
C ASP A 75 12.20 -6.72 23.11
N TYR A 76 11.25 -6.86 24.02
CA TYR A 76 10.32 -7.96 24.03
C TYR A 76 9.41 -7.97 22.79
N ALA A 77 8.93 -6.80 22.38
CA ALA A 77 8.14 -6.68 21.15
C ALA A 77 8.93 -7.16 19.92
N VAL A 78 10.22 -6.83 19.83
CA VAL A 78 11.09 -7.29 18.73
C VAL A 78 11.24 -8.81 18.71
N GLU A 79 11.37 -9.46 19.87
CA GLU A 79 11.45 -10.94 19.97
C GLU A 79 10.16 -11.59 19.47
N VAL A 80 9.02 -11.15 19.98
CA VAL A 80 7.72 -11.68 19.58
C VAL A 80 7.45 -11.46 18.10
N LEU A 81 7.67 -10.23 17.61
CA LEU A 81 7.50 -9.90 16.20
C LEU A 81 8.44 -10.70 15.29
N HIS A 82 9.67 -10.95 15.73
CA HIS A 82 10.61 -11.79 14.98
C HIS A 82 10.08 -13.21 14.83
N SER A 83 9.61 -13.82 15.93
CA SER A 83 9.03 -15.16 15.90
C SER A 83 7.83 -15.23 14.97
N VAL A 84 6.90 -14.26 15.06
CA VAL A 84 5.71 -14.20 14.20
C VAL A 84 6.10 -14.00 12.73
N CYS A 85 7.01 -13.08 12.44
CA CYS A 85 7.49 -12.84 11.07
C CYS A 85 8.17 -14.07 10.46
N GLN A 86 8.97 -14.80 11.24
CA GLN A 86 9.57 -16.07 10.78
C GLN A 86 8.52 -17.13 10.52
N GLN A 87 7.50 -17.25 11.39
CA GLN A 87 6.41 -18.20 11.17
C GLN A 87 5.65 -17.86 9.88
N ILE A 88 5.28 -16.59 9.67
CA ILE A 88 4.63 -16.16 8.43
C ILE A 88 5.49 -16.50 7.22
N TRP A 89 6.81 -16.23 7.29
CA TRP A 89 7.74 -16.48 6.20
C TRP A 89 7.82 -17.96 5.83
N LYS A 90 7.86 -18.86 6.83
CA LYS A 90 7.94 -20.31 6.63
C LYS A 90 6.63 -20.94 6.19
N THR A 91 5.52 -20.49 6.77
CA THR A 91 4.19 -21.10 6.54
C THR A 91 3.40 -20.42 5.44
N GLN A 92 3.81 -19.19 5.05
CA GLN A 92 3.07 -18.31 4.14
C GLN A 92 1.64 -17.98 4.65
N GLN A 93 1.37 -18.21 5.91
CA GLN A 93 0.08 -17.95 6.53
C GLN A 93 0.13 -16.72 7.42
N TRP A 94 -0.68 -15.74 7.10
CA TRP A 94 -0.83 -14.51 7.88
C TRP A 94 -1.83 -14.72 9.02
N PRO A 95 -1.58 -14.14 10.22
CA PRO A 95 -2.59 -14.08 11.26
C PRO A 95 -3.88 -13.43 10.75
N GLN A 96 -5.04 -13.94 11.20
CA GLN A 96 -6.33 -13.44 10.72
C GLN A 96 -6.51 -11.95 11.00
N ASP A 97 -6.11 -11.49 12.20
CA ASP A 97 -6.19 -10.08 12.59
C ASP A 97 -5.33 -9.15 11.70
N TRP A 98 -4.27 -9.68 11.08
CA TRP A 98 -3.42 -8.91 10.18
C TRP A 98 -4.00 -8.78 8.77
N LYS A 99 -5.00 -9.60 8.43
CA LYS A 99 -5.73 -9.54 7.16
C LYS A 99 -6.87 -8.52 7.20
N ILE A 100 -7.22 -8.00 8.39
CA ILE A 100 -8.32 -7.06 8.58
C ILE A 100 -7.78 -5.63 8.50
N SER A 101 -8.46 -4.80 7.72
CA SER A 101 -8.18 -3.37 7.61
C SER A 101 -9.40 -2.55 8.01
N VAL A 102 -9.19 -1.46 8.73
CA VAL A 102 -10.24 -0.48 8.99
C VAL A 102 -10.12 0.63 7.95
N PHE A 103 -11.17 0.85 7.17
CA PHE A 103 -11.20 1.89 6.14
C PHE A 103 -11.73 3.19 6.69
N ILE A 104 -10.97 4.27 6.53
CA ILE A 104 -11.39 5.64 6.86
C ILE A 104 -11.64 6.38 5.55
N PRO A 105 -12.88 6.83 5.29
CA PRO A 105 -13.20 7.63 4.13
C PRO A 105 -12.79 9.09 4.34
N ILE A 106 -11.99 9.64 3.42
CA ILE A 106 -11.59 11.04 3.38
C ILE A 106 -12.25 11.71 2.18
N PRO A 107 -13.05 12.77 2.36
CA PRO A 107 -13.74 13.44 1.27
C PRO A 107 -12.74 14.09 0.29
N LYS A 108 -12.99 13.95 -0.99
CA LYS A 108 -12.40 14.77 -2.05
C LYS A 108 -13.17 16.10 -2.15
N LYS A 109 -12.64 17.04 -2.92
CA LYS A 109 -13.41 18.24 -3.29
C LYS A 109 -14.60 17.83 -4.16
N GLY A 110 -15.80 18.25 -3.80
CA GLY A 110 -17.04 17.96 -4.55
C GLY A 110 -18.19 17.45 -3.69
N ASN A 111 -19.08 16.66 -4.29
CA ASN A 111 -20.28 16.15 -3.62
C ASN A 111 -19.92 15.13 -2.55
N VAL A 112 -20.28 15.41 -1.30
CA VAL A 112 -20.01 14.53 -0.14
C VAL A 112 -21.02 13.38 0.02
N ILE A 113 -22.08 13.36 -0.78
CA ILE A 113 -23.13 12.34 -0.70
C ILE A 113 -22.69 11.04 -1.39
N GLU A 114 -21.78 11.13 -2.36
CA GLU A 114 -21.34 10.00 -3.14
C GLU A 114 -20.09 9.34 -2.55
N CYS A 115 -20.13 8.04 -2.26
CA CYS A 115 -18.98 7.26 -1.78
C CYS A 115 -17.80 7.29 -2.77
N SER A 116 -18.06 7.39 -4.07
CA SER A 116 -17.03 7.52 -5.11
C SER A 116 -16.17 8.78 -4.98
N ASN A 117 -16.70 9.81 -4.30
CA ASN A 117 -16.03 11.07 -4.08
C ASN A 117 -15.14 11.08 -2.82
N TYR A 118 -14.86 9.91 -2.27
CA TYR A 118 -13.94 9.75 -1.14
C TYR A 118 -12.69 8.98 -1.55
N ARG A 119 -11.61 9.22 -0.79
CA ARG A 119 -10.43 8.37 -0.76
C ARG A 119 -10.51 7.52 0.48
N THR A 120 -10.33 6.22 0.35
CA THR A 120 -10.25 5.32 1.49
C THR A 120 -8.79 5.20 1.95
N ILE A 121 -8.56 5.37 3.26
CA ILE A 121 -7.28 5.03 3.89
C ILE A 121 -7.49 3.75 4.68
N ALA A 122 -6.70 2.71 4.38
CA ALA A 122 -6.71 1.48 5.13
C ALA A 122 -5.78 1.59 6.35
N LEU A 123 -6.34 1.41 7.54
CA LEU A 123 -5.59 1.27 8.78
C LEU A 123 -5.39 -0.22 9.07
N ILE A 124 -4.15 -0.64 9.10
CA ILE A 124 -3.72 -2.00 9.45
C ILE A 124 -2.96 -1.99 10.77
N SER A 125 -2.83 -3.14 11.41
CA SER A 125 -2.09 -3.28 12.66
C SER A 125 -0.64 -2.79 12.55
N HIS A 126 -0.10 -2.21 13.60
CA HIS A 126 1.31 -1.79 13.61
C HIS A 126 2.26 -2.96 13.52
N ALA A 127 1.88 -4.12 14.07
CA ALA A 127 2.64 -5.36 13.97
C ALA A 127 2.75 -5.84 12.50
N SER A 128 1.64 -5.83 11.76
CA SER A 128 1.66 -6.20 10.33
C SER A 128 2.51 -5.24 9.48
N LYS A 129 2.55 -3.94 9.84
CA LYS A 129 3.41 -2.95 9.16
C LYS A 129 4.89 -3.30 9.26
N VAL A 130 5.35 -3.94 10.35
CA VAL A 130 6.74 -4.39 10.49
C VAL A 130 7.07 -5.41 9.40
N MET A 131 6.23 -6.44 9.24
CA MET A 131 6.42 -7.45 8.20
C MET A 131 6.38 -6.85 6.80
N LEU A 132 5.37 -6.03 6.51
CA LEU A 132 5.25 -5.34 5.22
C LEU A 132 6.45 -4.45 4.90
N LYS A 133 7.05 -3.82 5.91
CA LYS A 133 8.26 -3.00 5.73
C LYS A 133 9.47 -3.84 5.35
N ILE A 134 9.60 -5.04 5.92
CA ILE A 134 10.66 -5.99 5.55
C ILE A 134 10.47 -6.46 4.10
N LEU A 135 9.24 -6.84 3.73
CA LEU A 135 8.90 -7.25 2.37
C LEU A 135 9.14 -6.11 1.37
N GLN A 136 8.70 -4.90 1.71
CA GLN A 136 8.95 -3.71 0.89
C GLN A 136 10.45 -3.50 0.62
N ALA A 137 11.29 -3.65 1.65
CA ALA A 137 12.74 -3.47 1.51
C ALA A 137 13.37 -4.55 0.62
N ARG A 138 12.88 -5.79 0.66
CA ARG A 138 13.30 -6.88 -0.22
C ARG A 138 12.88 -6.61 -1.66
N LEU A 139 11.59 -6.34 -1.87
CA LEU A 139 11.05 -6.08 -3.20
C LEU A 139 11.66 -4.85 -3.87
N GLN A 140 12.02 -3.82 -3.09
CA GLN A 140 12.59 -2.59 -3.64
C GLN A 140 13.86 -2.82 -4.46
N GLN A 141 14.64 -3.84 -4.14
CA GLN A 141 15.86 -4.19 -4.88
C GLN A 141 15.52 -4.70 -6.29
N TYR A 142 14.53 -5.58 -6.39
CA TYR A 142 14.07 -6.13 -7.68
C TYR A 142 13.32 -5.08 -8.50
N VAL A 143 12.39 -4.37 -7.87
CA VAL A 143 11.59 -3.33 -8.53
C VAL A 143 12.47 -2.24 -9.16
N ASN A 144 13.54 -1.83 -8.49
CA ASN A 144 14.45 -0.82 -9.04
C ASN A 144 15.18 -1.27 -10.32
N CYS A 145 15.39 -2.58 -10.48
CA CYS A 145 16.03 -3.14 -11.68
C CYS A 145 15.02 -3.31 -12.84
N GLU A 146 13.77 -3.67 -12.51
CA GLU A 146 12.74 -3.98 -13.50
C GLU A 146 11.98 -2.74 -14.01
N LEU A 147 11.93 -1.67 -13.21
CA LEU A 147 11.21 -0.46 -13.61
C LEU A 147 11.95 0.29 -14.72
N PRO A 148 11.29 0.56 -15.86
CA PRO A 148 11.88 1.37 -16.93
C PRO A 148 12.19 2.79 -16.44
N ASP A 149 13.19 3.43 -17.06
CA ASP A 149 13.63 4.78 -16.64
C ASP A 149 12.56 5.86 -16.78
N VAL A 150 11.58 5.65 -17.64
CA VAL A 150 10.43 6.54 -17.81
C VAL A 150 9.44 6.49 -16.65
N GLN A 151 9.46 5.41 -15.84
CA GLN A 151 8.62 5.29 -14.66
C GLN A 151 9.18 6.16 -13.52
N VAL A 152 8.44 7.18 -13.14
CA VAL A 152 8.85 8.16 -12.13
C VAL A 152 8.08 8.01 -10.83
N GLY A 153 6.82 7.61 -10.93
CA GLY A 153 5.96 7.40 -9.75
C GLY A 153 6.53 6.32 -8.84
N PHE A 154 6.49 6.59 -7.51
CA PHE A 154 6.96 5.69 -6.45
C PHE A 154 8.45 5.32 -6.49
N ARG A 155 9.26 6.06 -7.24
CA ARG A 155 10.69 5.84 -7.36
C ARG A 155 11.48 6.83 -6.49
N LYS A 156 12.44 6.31 -5.70
CA LYS A 156 13.28 7.14 -4.83
C LYS A 156 14.13 8.12 -5.67
N GLY A 157 14.17 9.38 -5.27
CA GLY A 157 14.94 10.43 -5.97
C GLY A 157 14.28 10.97 -7.23
N ARG A 158 13.05 10.55 -7.55
CA ARG A 158 12.25 11.09 -8.66
C ARG A 158 11.04 11.81 -8.11
N GLY A 159 10.74 12.98 -8.60
CA GLY A 159 9.65 13.81 -8.11
C GLY A 159 8.79 14.43 -9.20
N THR A 160 7.65 14.98 -8.81
CA THR A 160 6.74 15.69 -9.73
C THR A 160 7.44 16.89 -10.38
N ARG A 161 8.36 17.55 -9.67
CA ARG A 161 9.12 18.70 -10.22
C ARG A 161 9.96 18.30 -11.41
N ASP A 162 10.61 17.14 -11.39
CA ASP A 162 11.44 16.64 -12.49
C ASP A 162 10.58 16.39 -13.73
N GLN A 163 9.35 15.87 -13.54
CA GLN A 163 8.43 15.65 -14.64
C GLN A 163 7.88 16.94 -15.25
N ILE A 164 7.61 17.94 -14.41
CA ILE A 164 7.21 19.26 -14.89
C ILE A 164 8.35 19.87 -15.70
N ALA A 165 9.59 19.81 -15.22
CA ALA A 165 10.76 20.31 -15.93
C ALA A 165 10.95 19.60 -17.29
N ASN A 166 10.78 18.26 -17.33
CA ASN A 166 10.84 17.50 -18.58
C ASN A 166 9.80 17.96 -19.60
N ILE A 167 8.55 18.16 -19.16
CA ILE A 167 7.46 18.65 -20.03
C ILE A 167 7.78 20.06 -20.53
N CYS A 168 8.23 20.96 -19.67
CA CYS A 168 8.63 22.30 -20.04
C CYS A 168 9.75 22.28 -21.09
N TRP A 169 10.78 21.45 -20.86
CA TRP A 169 11.87 21.29 -21.81
C TRP A 169 11.41 20.78 -23.20
N ILE A 170 10.51 19.78 -23.23
CA ILE A 170 9.92 19.28 -24.47
C ILE A 170 9.16 20.40 -25.20
N ILE A 171 8.39 21.21 -24.48
CA ILE A 171 7.65 22.35 -25.08
C ILE A 171 8.61 23.37 -25.66
N GLU A 172 9.68 23.73 -24.95
CA GLU A 172 10.69 24.67 -25.43
C GLU A 172 11.37 24.16 -26.69
N LYS A 173 11.79 22.88 -26.69
CA LYS A 173 12.41 22.29 -27.90
C LYS A 173 11.47 22.21 -29.09
N ALA A 174 10.20 21.92 -28.88
CA ALA A 174 9.22 21.94 -29.97
C ALA A 174 9.03 23.35 -30.55
N ARG A 175 9.05 24.39 -29.70
CA ARG A 175 9.00 25.80 -30.15
C ARG A 175 10.23 26.19 -30.97
N GLU A 176 11.43 25.84 -30.49
CA GLU A 176 12.68 26.09 -31.21
C GLU A 176 12.66 25.46 -32.61
N LEU A 177 12.12 24.23 -32.70
CA LEU A 177 12.07 23.48 -33.96
C LEU A 177 10.80 23.77 -34.79
N GLN A 178 9.93 24.67 -34.32
CA GLN A 178 8.63 25.01 -34.94
C GLN A 178 7.76 23.77 -35.21
N LYS A 179 7.79 22.78 -34.31
CA LYS A 179 7.01 21.56 -34.43
C LYS A 179 5.82 21.58 -33.47
N ASN A 180 4.66 21.16 -33.96
CA ASN A 180 3.50 20.96 -33.15
C ASN A 180 3.67 19.67 -32.30
N ILE A 181 3.37 19.77 -31.01
CA ILE A 181 3.32 18.61 -30.09
C ILE A 181 1.94 18.53 -29.46
N TYR A 182 1.52 17.29 -29.17
CA TYR A 182 0.24 17.03 -28.54
C TYR A 182 0.51 16.19 -27.29
N PHE A 183 -0.07 16.60 -26.15
CA PHE A 183 0.01 15.86 -24.90
C PHE A 183 -1.31 15.14 -24.63
N TYR A 184 -1.22 13.88 -24.26
CA TYR A 184 -2.36 13.09 -23.83
C TYR A 184 -2.15 12.60 -22.41
N PHE A 185 -3.05 13.00 -21.48
CA PHE A 185 -2.96 12.63 -20.07
C PHE A 185 -4.04 11.61 -19.74
N ILE A 186 -3.63 10.46 -19.20
CA ILE A 186 -4.54 9.40 -18.79
C ILE A 186 -4.56 9.35 -17.26
N GLY A 187 -5.71 9.60 -16.66
CA GLY A 187 -5.93 9.49 -15.22
C GLY A 187 -6.90 8.36 -14.88
N TYR A 188 -6.45 7.38 -14.16
CA TYR A 188 -7.33 6.31 -13.68
C TYR A 188 -8.05 6.73 -12.39
N ALA A 189 -9.36 6.64 -12.34
CA ALA A 189 -10.16 7.09 -11.21
C ALA A 189 -9.93 6.26 -9.94
N LYS A 190 -9.61 4.96 -10.07
CA LYS A 190 -9.51 3.98 -8.97
C LYS A 190 -8.34 3.01 -9.16
N ALA A 191 -7.17 3.47 -9.62
CA ALA A 191 -6.04 2.61 -9.94
C ALA A 191 -5.53 1.80 -8.72
N LEU A 192 -5.34 2.44 -7.57
CA LEU A 192 -4.75 1.79 -6.37
C LEU A 192 -5.63 0.68 -5.77
N PRO A 193 -6.95 0.85 -5.59
CA PRO A 193 -7.80 -0.23 -5.09
C PRO A 193 -7.79 -1.47 -5.99
N LEU A 194 -7.84 -1.30 -7.30
CA LEU A 194 -7.81 -2.39 -8.27
C LEU A 194 -6.49 -3.19 -8.23
N TRP A 195 -5.35 -2.51 -8.05
CA TRP A 195 -4.04 -3.17 -7.97
C TRP A 195 -3.87 -4.01 -6.71
N ILE A 196 -4.42 -3.59 -5.57
CA ILE A 196 -4.34 -4.34 -4.31
C ILE A 196 -5.10 -5.66 -4.44
N THR A 197 -6.22 -5.68 -5.17
CA THR A 197 -7.02 -6.89 -5.38
C THR A 197 -6.34 -7.89 -6.30
N ILE A 198 -5.61 -7.43 -7.31
CA ILE A 198 -4.96 -8.29 -8.32
C ILE A 198 -3.67 -8.94 -7.78
N ASN A 199 -2.92 -8.28 -6.89
CA ASN A 199 -1.56 -8.70 -6.53
C ASN A 199 -1.38 -9.16 -5.06
N CYS A 200 -2.43 -9.26 -4.25
CA CYS A 200 -2.33 -9.84 -2.90
C CYS A 200 -2.43 -11.38 -2.86
N GLY A 201 -2.30 -12.03 -4.00
CA GLY A 201 -2.22 -13.47 -4.09
C GLY A 201 -0.79 -13.98 -3.96
N LYS A 202 -0.53 -14.74 -2.94
CA LYS A 202 0.63 -15.61 -2.68
C LYS A 202 2.00 -15.04 -3.07
N PHE A 203 2.73 -14.57 -2.08
CA PHE A 203 4.18 -14.53 -2.10
C PHE A 203 4.72 -15.84 -1.55
#